data_91a65637a5a879d5dd051b0bd9dfdab1
#
_entry.id   91a65637a5a879d5dd051b0bd9dfdab1
#
_cell.length_a   1.000
_cell.length_b   1.000
_cell.length_c   1.000
_cell.angle_alpha   90.00
_cell.angle_beta   90.00
_cell.angle_gamma   90.00
#
_symmetry.space_group_name_H-M   'P 1'
#
loop_
_entity.id
_entity.type
_entity.pdbx_description
1 polymer ?
#
loop_
_entity_poly.entity_id
_entity_poly.type
_entity_poly.pdbx_seq_one_letter_code
_entity_poly.pdbx_strand_id
1 'polypeptide(L)'
;MRAQGCIDGILQQIEDNNPTLSALRKATEATKIGNHTGLALDDPEVDFAYLWGSPRSVGNRKNIEVSQSFDMATLTGAKRRMAKEQDAMADYQYKVDRQEILLNARQLCIDIIYYNAMHNNLATRLEYAEQNANLQKQRLDKGEGTQVEYNTTMMELAAAKVALKNNDTDRKAALLSLQSLNGGNAISLTTADFPVVSIPSDFKSWYAEAETKSPALAYARQEAEVANRQVAITRANGMPKLTAGFTGEYINDENLSGFSVGMTIPLWSNKNKVKQAKAEAVAAKAKVADAKLQFYYNLQSLYQRQAGLHEVAEAYNQTVNTSNNMPLLKKALDEGAISVTAYITDLRTYYELKAQHLDATRSWHKAVAEMMSITMQ
;
A
#
# COMPACT_ATOMS: atom_id res chain seq x y z
N MET A 1 23.01 4.07 -11.95
CA MET A 1 22.91 5.10 -10.89
C MET A 1 21.89 6.21 -11.20
N ARG A 2 21.83 6.79 -12.43
CA ARG A 2 20.88 7.90 -12.72
C ARG A 2 19.40 7.52 -12.60
N ALA A 3 18.96 6.38 -13.13
CA ALA A 3 17.54 5.98 -13.11
C ALA A 3 17.03 5.69 -11.69
N GLN A 4 17.82 5.01 -10.85
CA GLN A 4 17.45 4.72 -9.46
C GLN A 4 17.30 6.03 -8.66
N GLY A 5 18.25 6.94 -8.73
CA GLY A 5 18.17 8.23 -8.02
C GLY A 5 16.99 9.10 -8.49
N CYS A 6 16.59 8.97 -9.78
CA CYS A 6 15.42 9.66 -10.30
C CYS A 6 14.11 9.09 -9.71
N ILE A 7 13.99 7.76 -9.63
CA ILE A 7 12.82 7.10 -9.02
C ILE A 7 12.73 7.47 -7.54
N ASP A 8 13.84 7.37 -6.79
CA ASP A 8 13.84 7.65 -5.36
C ASP A 8 13.48 9.12 -5.07
N GLY A 9 13.93 10.06 -5.93
CA GLY A 9 13.52 11.47 -5.85
C GLY A 9 12.02 11.68 -6.13
N ILE A 10 11.44 10.94 -7.06
CA ILE A 10 9.99 10.98 -7.35
C ILE A 10 9.19 10.40 -6.18
N LEU A 11 9.65 9.29 -5.59
CA LEU A 11 8.97 8.69 -4.44
C LEU A 11 8.97 9.64 -3.24
N GLN A 12 10.07 10.37 -3.00
CA GLN A 12 10.12 11.40 -1.96
C GLN A 12 9.13 12.53 -2.23
N GLN A 13 9.03 13.04 -3.48
CA GLN A 13 8.05 14.06 -3.82
C GLN A 13 6.62 13.57 -3.59
N ILE A 14 6.32 12.31 -3.94
CA ILE A 14 5.00 11.71 -3.72
C ILE A 14 4.74 11.58 -2.22
N GLU A 15 5.72 11.18 -1.42
CA GLU A 15 5.56 11.09 0.04
C GLU A 15 5.19 12.44 0.66
N ASP A 16 5.76 13.52 0.15
CA ASP A 16 5.51 14.88 0.65
C ASP A 16 4.18 15.46 0.16
N ASN A 17 3.78 15.16 -1.09
CA ASN A 17 2.68 15.82 -1.77
C ASN A 17 1.40 14.97 -1.86
N ASN A 18 1.45 13.67 -1.55
CA ASN A 18 0.31 12.77 -1.76
C ASN A 18 -0.86 13.09 -0.81
N PRO A 19 -2.06 13.45 -1.36
CA PRO A 19 -3.20 13.79 -0.53
C PRO A 19 -3.70 12.61 0.32
N THR A 20 -3.62 11.39 -0.20
CA THR A 20 -4.03 10.17 0.51
C THR A 20 -3.12 9.92 1.71
N LEU A 21 -1.79 10.04 1.56
CA LEU A 21 -0.85 9.92 2.67
C LEU A 21 -1.09 11.01 3.74
N SER A 22 -1.38 12.24 3.31
CA SER A 22 -1.75 13.32 4.23
C SER A 22 -3.05 13.01 5.00
N ALA A 23 -4.07 12.49 4.30
CA ALA A 23 -5.33 12.09 4.93
C ALA A 23 -5.13 10.92 5.91
N LEU A 24 -4.35 9.88 5.53
CA LEU A 24 -4.02 8.74 6.39
C LEU A 24 -3.26 9.18 7.65
N ARG A 25 -2.30 10.11 7.52
CA ARG A 25 -1.56 10.66 8.67
C ARG A 25 -2.50 11.35 9.65
N LYS A 26 -3.41 12.21 9.16
CA LYS A 26 -4.42 12.89 9.99
C LYS A 26 -5.42 11.90 10.61
N ALA A 27 -5.84 10.86 9.88
CA ALA A 27 -6.70 9.81 10.40
C ALA A 27 -6.01 9.00 11.52
N THR A 28 -4.72 8.72 11.37
CA THR A 28 -3.90 8.08 12.42
C THR A 28 -3.80 8.95 13.66
N GLU A 29 -3.57 10.26 13.52
CA GLU A 29 -3.57 11.22 14.64
C GLU A 29 -4.94 11.26 15.32
N ALA A 30 -6.03 11.33 14.57
CA ALA A 30 -7.39 11.30 15.13
C ALA A 30 -7.68 9.98 15.87
N THR A 31 -7.23 8.85 15.34
CA THR A 31 -7.35 7.54 16.01
C THR A 31 -6.58 7.53 17.33
N LYS A 32 -5.35 8.05 17.37
CA LYS A 32 -4.54 8.16 18.59
C LYS A 32 -5.22 9.06 19.64
N ILE A 33 -5.75 10.21 19.23
CA ILE A 33 -6.54 11.06 20.13
C ILE A 33 -7.75 10.28 20.67
N GLY A 34 -8.47 9.55 19.80
CA GLY A 34 -9.58 8.68 20.19
C GLY A 34 -9.18 7.61 21.21
N ASN A 35 -8.02 6.97 21.04
CA ASN A 35 -7.48 5.98 21.98
C ASN A 35 -7.23 6.56 23.38
N HIS A 36 -6.98 7.86 23.47
CA HIS A 36 -6.79 8.57 24.74
C HIS A 36 -8.08 9.15 25.33
N THR A 37 -9.23 8.96 24.66
CA THR A 37 -10.53 9.37 25.18
C THR A 37 -11.02 8.38 26.25
N GLY A 38 -11.60 8.89 27.34
CA GLY A 38 -12.14 8.05 28.42
C GLY A 38 -11.08 7.34 29.30
N LEU A 39 -9.83 7.85 29.30
CA LEU A 39 -8.77 7.35 30.19
C LEU A 39 -8.81 7.96 31.60
N ALA A 40 -9.57 9.01 31.78
CA ALA A 40 -9.84 9.62 33.08
C ALA A 40 -10.92 8.85 33.83
N LEU A 41 -11.13 9.20 35.09
CA LEU A 41 -12.31 8.78 35.85
C LEU A 41 -13.57 9.35 35.20
N ASP A 42 -14.71 8.70 35.44
CA ASP A 42 -16.01 9.24 35.05
C ASP A 42 -16.20 10.62 35.73
N ASP A 43 -16.98 11.50 35.12
CA ASP A 43 -17.22 12.83 35.67
C ASP A 43 -17.97 12.74 37.01
N PRO A 44 -17.77 13.71 37.92
CA PRO A 44 -18.56 13.77 39.13
C PRO A 44 -20.04 13.93 38.79
N GLU A 45 -20.88 13.18 39.51
CA GLU A 45 -22.33 13.25 39.40
C GLU A 45 -22.87 14.18 40.49
N VAL A 46 -23.78 15.09 40.10
CA VAL A 46 -24.44 16.01 41.03
C VAL A 46 -25.93 15.78 40.94
N ASP A 47 -26.51 15.25 42.02
CA ASP A 47 -27.92 14.98 42.14
C ASP A 47 -28.60 16.03 43.02
N PHE A 48 -29.73 16.54 42.56
CA PHE A 48 -30.61 17.41 43.34
C PHE A 48 -32.01 16.83 43.34
N ALA A 49 -32.55 16.59 44.55
CA ALA A 49 -33.94 16.16 44.73
C ALA A 49 -34.70 17.12 45.64
N TYR A 50 -35.92 17.49 45.21
CA TYR A 50 -36.87 18.24 46.01
C TYR A 50 -38.12 17.39 46.19
N LEU A 51 -38.42 17.06 47.46
CA LEU A 51 -39.54 16.22 47.83
C LEU A 51 -40.57 17.06 48.61
N TRP A 52 -41.84 16.99 48.19
CA TRP A 52 -42.93 17.63 48.89
C TRP A 52 -43.46 16.71 49.96
N GLY A 53 -43.52 17.21 51.21
CA GLY A 53 -44.06 16.45 52.31
C GLY A 53 -45.59 16.46 52.31
N SER A 54 -46.20 15.32 52.62
CA SER A 54 -47.66 15.19 52.88
C SER A 54 -47.89 14.26 54.11
N PRO A 55 -48.61 14.71 55.20
CA PRO A 55 -49.23 16.01 55.38
C PRO A 55 -48.20 17.16 55.51
N ARG A 56 -48.63 18.42 55.41
CA ARG A 56 -47.72 19.60 55.44
C ARG A 56 -46.82 19.66 56.66
N SER A 57 -47.17 18.99 57.72
CA SER A 57 -46.36 18.91 58.98
C SER A 57 -45.04 18.17 58.81
N VAL A 58 -44.90 17.36 57.74
CA VAL A 58 -43.62 16.66 57.42
C VAL A 58 -42.59 17.63 56.87
N GLY A 59 -43.04 18.75 56.27
CA GLY A 59 -42.14 19.71 55.61
C GLY A 59 -41.64 19.23 54.27
N ASN A 60 -41.03 20.12 53.50
CA ASN A 60 -40.37 19.79 52.22
C ASN A 60 -38.88 19.43 52.45
N ARG A 61 -38.41 18.46 51.72
CA ARG A 61 -37.02 17.96 51.81
C ARG A 61 -36.24 18.32 50.56
N LYS A 62 -35.06 18.85 50.72
CA LYS A 62 -34.09 19.13 49.64
C LYS A 62 -32.87 18.28 49.89
N ASN A 63 -32.50 17.50 48.88
CA ASN A 63 -31.26 16.71 48.91
C ASN A 63 -30.32 17.21 47.83
N ILE A 64 -29.07 17.35 48.19
CA ILE A 64 -27.97 17.59 47.26
C ILE A 64 -26.95 16.46 47.47
N GLU A 65 -26.59 15.77 46.43
CA GLU A 65 -25.53 14.76 46.48
C GLU A 65 -24.49 15.06 45.38
N VAL A 66 -23.22 15.01 45.74
CA VAL A 66 -22.09 15.06 44.81
C VAL A 66 -21.32 13.77 44.97
N SER A 67 -21.22 12.99 43.91
CA SER A 67 -20.52 11.71 43.95
C SER A 67 -19.50 11.54 42.86
N GLN A 68 -18.45 10.77 43.14
CA GLN A 68 -17.40 10.38 42.22
C GLN A 68 -17.24 8.87 42.18
N SER A 69 -17.33 8.32 40.98
CA SER A 69 -17.09 6.89 40.74
C SER A 69 -15.63 6.61 40.41
N PHE A 70 -15.11 5.48 40.89
CA PHE A 70 -13.75 5.01 40.72
C PHE A 70 -13.79 3.60 40.09
N ASP A 71 -13.46 3.47 38.80
CA ASP A 71 -13.34 2.17 38.18
C ASP A 71 -11.90 1.64 38.25
N MET A 72 -11.75 0.31 38.43
CA MET A 72 -10.45 -0.33 38.60
C MET A 72 -9.61 -0.36 37.31
N ALA A 73 -10.23 -0.31 36.16
CA ALA A 73 -9.50 -0.28 34.89
C ALA A 73 -8.73 1.04 34.70
N THR A 74 -9.34 2.16 35.14
CA THR A 74 -8.70 3.49 35.15
C THR A 74 -7.66 3.57 36.27
N LEU A 75 -8.03 3.22 37.53
CA LEU A 75 -7.12 3.29 38.69
C LEU A 75 -5.85 2.44 38.51
N THR A 76 -5.95 1.26 37.94
CA THR A 76 -4.79 0.38 37.67
C THR A 76 -3.99 0.80 36.45
N GLY A 77 -4.42 1.80 35.69
CA GLY A 77 -3.80 2.24 34.44
C GLY A 77 -3.94 1.23 33.30
N ALA A 78 -4.87 0.28 33.37
CA ALA A 78 -5.09 -0.72 32.33
C ALA A 78 -5.55 -0.06 31.02
N LYS A 79 -6.45 0.93 31.10
CA LYS A 79 -6.91 1.71 29.94
C LYS A 79 -5.73 2.44 29.26
N ARG A 80 -4.84 3.10 30.01
CA ARG A 80 -3.67 3.80 29.47
C ARG A 80 -2.69 2.85 28.77
N ARG A 81 -2.45 1.66 29.34
CA ARG A 81 -1.60 0.65 28.68
C ARG A 81 -2.23 0.14 27.39
N MET A 82 -3.54 -0.04 27.36
CA MET A 82 -4.29 -0.41 26.15
C MET A 82 -4.16 0.66 25.06
N ALA A 83 -4.41 1.94 25.42
CA ALA A 83 -4.30 3.07 24.50
C ALA A 83 -2.92 3.14 23.83
N LYS A 84 -1.84 2.93 24.60
CA LYS A 84 -0.47 2.89 24.04
C LYS A 84 -0.28 1.78 23.00
N GLU A 85 -0.84 0.60 23.23
CA GLU A 85 -0.74 -0.49 22.23
C GLU A 85 -1.62 -0.20 21.00
N GLN A 86 -2.77 0.43 21.18
CA GLN A 86 -3.63 0.88 20.07
C GLN A 86 -2.96 1.98 19.22
N ASP A 87 -2.23 2.90 19.86
CA ASP A 87 -1.44 3.92 19.14
C ASP A 87 -0.37 3.28 18.29
N ALA A 88 0.38 2.32 18.82
CA ALA A 88 1.39 1.58 18.05
C ALA A 88 0.75 0.80 16.89
N MET A 89 -0.44 0.22 17.11
CA MET A 89 -1.18 -0.47 16.04
C MET A 89 -1.58 0.49 14.93
N ALA A 90 -2.06 1.70 15.27
CA ALA A 90 -2.39 2.74 14.29
C ALA A 90 -1.16 3.20 13.48
N ASP A 91 0.02 3.33 14.13
CA ASP A 91 1.27 3.64 13.44
C ASP A 91 1.71 2.54 12.47
N TYR A 92 1.56 1.28 12.84
CA TYR A 92 1.89 0.18 11.94
C TYR A 92 0.92 0.10 10.76
N GLN A 93 -0.37 0.36 10.96
CA GLN A 93 -1.33 0.44 9.86
C GLN A 93 -0.95 1.54 8.87
N TYR A 94 -0.63 2.73 9.35
CA TYR A 94 -0.15 3.82 8.49
C TYR A 94 1.09 3.43 7.66
N LYS A 95 2.03 2.69 8.28
CA LYS A 95 3.22 2.22 7.56
C LYS A 95 2.89 1.20 6.47
N VAL A 96 1.90 0.33 6.68
CA VAL A 96 1.40 -0.61 5.65
C VAL A 96 0.81 0.15 4.47
N ASP A 97 -0.10 1.09 4.76
CA ASP A 97 -0.77 1.88 3.72
C ASP A 97 0.21 2.76 2.93
N ARG A 98 1.18 3.37 3.63
CA ARG A 98 2.28 4.14 3.01
C ARG A 98 3.10 3.28 2.07
N GLN A 99 3.47 2.08 2.50
CA GLN A 99 4.27 1.14 1.71
C GLN A 99 3.55 0.75 0.41
N GLU A 100 2.24 0.51 0.46
CA GLU A 100 1.43 0.18 -0.72
C GLU A 100 1.39 1.34 -1.73
N ILE A 101 1.19 2.57 -1.26
CA ILE A 101 1.17 3.76 -2.11
C ILE A 101 2.53 3.98 -2.79
N LEU A 102 3.64 3.85 -2.04
CA LEU A 102 4.99 4.03 -2.60
C LEU A 102 5.38 2.89 -3.55
N LEU A 103 4.94 1.65 -3.29
CA LEU A 103 5.11 0.54 -4.22
C LEU A 103 4.37 0.80 -5.54
N ASN A 104 3.11 1.23 -5.48
CA ASN A 104 2.34 1.60 -6.67
C ASN A 104 3.04 2.72 -7.48
N ALA A 105 3.52 3.75 -6.81
CA ALA A 105 4.28 4.82 -7.45
C ALA A 105 5.56 4.32 -8.13
N ARG A 106 6.31 3.42 -7.47
CA ARG A 106 7.52 2.81 -8.04
C ARG A 106 7.19 1.96 -9.27
N GLN A 107 6.12 1.19 -9.23
CA GLN A 107 5.66 0.37 -10.38
C GLN A 107 5.26 1.26 -11.57
N LEU A 108 4.59 2.40 -11.32
CA LEU A 108 4.28 3.39 -12.36
C LEU A 108 5.55 4.01 -12.96
N CYS A 109 6.56 4.29 -12.15
CA CYS A 109 7.86 4.77 -12.67
C CYS A 109 8.51 3.73 -13.59
N ILE A 110 8.47 2.44 -13.23
CA ILE A 110 8.97 1.35 -14.06
C ILE A 110 8.18 1.25 -15.37
N ASP A 111 6.85 1.39 -15.33
CA ASP A 111 6.01 1.40 -16.53
C ASP A 111 6.35 2.59 -17.46
N ILE A 112 6.59 3.78 -16.91
CA ILE A 112 6.97 4.95 -17.72
C ILE A 112 8.35 4.74 -18.37
N ILE A 113 9.32 4.16 -17.67
CA ILE A 113 10.63 3.82 -18.22
C ILE A 113 10.47 2.81 -19.38
N TYR A 114 9.65 1.79 -19.18
CA TYR A 114 9.29 0.84 -20.22
C TYR A 114 8.68 1.53 -21.45
N TYR A 115 7.69 2.41 -21.26
CA TYR A 115 7.06 3.13 -22.37
C TYR A 115 8.04 4.07 -23.09
N ASN A 116 9.00 4.67 -22.39
CA ASN A 116 10.06 5.45 -23.00
C ASN A 116 10.98 4.58 -23.86
N ALA A 117 11.40 3.42 -23.34
CA ALA A 117 12.21 2.46 -24.09
C ALA A 117 11.47 1.90 -25.32
N MET A 118 10.19 1.57 -25.14
CA MET A 118 9.31 1.09 -26.19
C MET A 118 9.06 2.15 -27.26
N HIS A 119 8.90 3.42 -26.88
CA HIS A 119 8.78 4.53 -27.82
C HIS A 119 9.98 4.59 -28.77
N ASN A 120 11.21 4.50 -28.24
CA ASN A 120 12.42 4.50 -29.05
C ASN A 120 12.45 3.31 -30.03
N ASN A 121 12.05 2.12 -29.57
CA ASN A 121 11.95 0.93 -30.40
C ASN A 121 10.92 1.09 -31.53
N LEU A 122 9.72 1.59 -31.19
CA LEU A 122 8.63 1.76 -32.15
C LEU A 122 8.86 2.94 -33.10
N ALA A 123 9.52 4.01 -32.67
CA ALA A 123 9.90 5.12 -33.54
C ALA A 123 10.89 4.67 -34.61
N THR A 124 11.89 3.87 -34.23
CA THR A 124 12.84 3.28 -35.22
C THR A 124 12.12 2.33 -36.17
N ARG A 125 11.20 1.48 -35.68
CA ARG A 125 10.38 0.61 -36.54
C ARG A 125 9.56 1.42 -37.55
N LEU A 126 8.94 2.51 -37.11
CA LEU A 126 8.15 3.41 -37.93
C LEU A 126 9.01 4.04 -39.03
N GLU A 127 10.22 4.52 -38.69
CA GLU A 127 11.16 5.08 -39.69
C GLU A 127 11.51 4.09 -40.77
N TYR A 128 11.83 2.82 -40.44
CA TYR A 128 12.07 1.78 -41.41
C TYR A 128 10.85 1.46 -42.27
N ALA A 129 9.65 1.43 -41.64
CA ALA A 129 8.41 1.18 -42.40
C ALA A 129 8.10 2.32 -43.37
N GLU A 130 8.38 3.57 -43.03
CA GLU A 130 8.23 4.73 -43.93
C GLU A 130 9.23 4.68 -45.10
N GLN A 131 10.50 4.37 -44.84
CA GLN A 131 11.52 4.20 -45.83
C GLN A 131 11.13 3.10 -46.84
N ASN A 132 10.68 1.94 -46.34
CA ASN A 132 10.28 0.82 -47.18
C ASN A 132 9.04 1.14 -48.02
N ALA A 133 8.02 1.77 -47.47
CA ALA A 133 6.82 2.15 -48.21
C ALA A 133 7.14 3.14 -49.34
N ASN A 134 8.03 4.12 -49.10
CA ASN A 134 8.48 5.06 -50.10
C ASN A 134 9.29 4.38 -51.22
N LEU A 135 10.20 3.44 -50.87
CA LEU A 135 10.97 2.68 -51.81
C LEU A 135 10.07 1.83 -52.74
N GLN A 136 9.13 1.09 -52.12
CA GLN A 136 8.21 0.24 -52.89
C GLN A 136 7.26 1.02 -53.79
N LYS A 137 6.85 2.24 -53.35
CA LYS A 137 6.09 3.15 -54.21
C LYS A 137 6.90 3.53 -55.46
N GLN A 138 8.17 3.94 -55.31
CA GLN A 138 9.05 4.28 -56.42
C GLN A 138 9.26 3.15 -57.36
N ARG A 139 9.44 1.91 -56.84
CA ARG A 139 9.58 0.70 -57.69
C ARG A 139 8.30 0.39 -58.47
N LEU A 140 7.13 0.51 -57.81
CA LEU A 140 5.83 0.34 -58.47
C LEU A 140 5.63 1.36 -59.61
N ASP A 141 5.93 2.64 -59.35
CA ASP A 141 5.78 3.74 -60.32
C ASP A 141 6.71 3.54 -61.54
N LYS A 142 7.88 2.86 -61.35
CA LYS A 142 8.80 2.49 -62.42
C LYS A 142 8.48 1.15 -63.13
N GLY A 143 7.49 0.43 -62.64
CA GLY A 143 7.15 -0.91 -63.13
C GLY A 143 8.11 -2.02 -62.68
N GLU A 144 8.98 -1.75 -61.69
CA GLU A 144 9.98 -2.67 -61.14
C GLU A 144 9.45 -3.44 -59.91
N GLY A 145 8.27 -3.10 -59.41
CA GLY A 145 7.61 -3.67 -58.23
C GLY A 145 6.16 -4.03 -58.51
N THR A 146 5.57 -4.78 -57.60
CA THR A 146 4.17 -5.20 -57.68
C THR A 146 3.26 -4.39 -56.72
N GLN A 147 1.97 -4.27 -57.10
CA GLN A 147 0.96 -3.66 -56.20
C GLN A 147 0.84 -4.42 -54.89
N VAL A 148 1.05 -5.74 -54.87
CA VAL A 148 1.00 -6.58 -53.66
C VAL A 148 2.13 -6.21 -52.69
N GLU A 149 3.35 -6.03 -53.20
CA GLU A 149 4.50 -5.62 -52.37
C GLU A 149 4.26 -4.21 -51.75
N TYR A 150 3.79 -3.27 -52.56
CA TYR A 150 3.44 -1.93 -52.06
C TYR A 150 2.36 -1.98 -50.98
N ASN A 151 1.28 -2.73 -51.17
CA ASN A 151 0.21 -2.88 -50.20
C ASN A 151 0.72 -3.53 -48.89
N THR A 152 1.64 -4.50 -48.99
CA THR A 152 2.27 -5.12 -47.79
C THR A 152 3.08 -4.11 -46.97
N THR A 153 3.84 -3.23 -47.64
CA THR A 153 4.59 -2.16 -46.92
C THR A 153 3.66 -1.12 -46.31
N MET A 154 2.54 -0.80 -46.98
CA MET A 154 1.53 0.11 -46.44
C MET A 154 0.81 -0.43 -45.19
N MET A 155 0.54 -1.75 -45.16
CA MET A 155 -0.01 -2.42 -43.96
C MET A 155 0.98 -2.38 -42.79
N GLU A 156 2.27 -2.64 -43.02
CA GLU A 156 3.31 -2.54 -42.00
C GLU A 156 3.47 -1.10 -41.51
N LEU A 157 3.46 -0.11 -42.39
CA LEU A 157 3.50 1.30 -42.03
C LEU A 157 2.30 1.70 -41.12
N ALA A 158 1.10 1.26 -41.48
CA ALA A 158 -0.09 1.50 -40.69
C ALA A 158 0.02 0.84 -39.31
N ALA A 159 0.49 -0.42 -39.25
CA ALA A 159 0.70 -1.13 -37.99
C ALA A 159 1.73 -0.44 -37.09
N ALA A 160 2.86 0.01 -37.62
CA ALA A 160 3.90 0.73 -36.90
C ALA A 160 3.38 2.08 -36.33
N LYS A 161 2.62 2.85 -37.14
CA LYS A 161 1.98 4.11 -36.69
C LYS A 161 1.01 3.88 -35.52
N VAL A 162 0.16 2.87 -35.61
CA VAL A 162 -0.80 2.51 -34.56
C VAL A 162 -0.08 2.07 -33.29
N ALA A 163 0.95 1.22 -33.40
CA ALA A 163 1.72 0.73 -32.26
C ALA A 163 2.40 1.88 -31.50
N LEU A 164 3.05 2.81 -32.21
CA LEU A 164 3.67 3.99 -31.59
C LEU A 164 2.63 4.88 -30.89
N LYS A 165 1.49 5.13 -31.56
CA LYS A 165 0.41 5.95 -31.00
C LYS A 165 -0.19 5.34 -29.73
N ASN A 166 -0.40 4.02 -29.70
CA ASN A 166 -0.90 3.31 -28.53
C ASN A 166 0.09 3.45 -27.36
N ASN A 167 1.38 3.18 -27.61
CA ASN A 167 2.43 3.33 -26.60
C ASN A 167 2.47 4.76 -26.01
N ASP A 168 2.38 5.79 -26.86
CA ASP A 168 2.36 7.18 -26.39
C ASP A 168 1.10 7.52 -25.58
N THR A 169 -0.01 6.88 -25.88
CA THR A 169 -1.26 7.02 -25.13
C THR A 169 -1.12 6.38 -23.74
N ASP A 170 -0.61 5.16 -23.66
CA ASP A 170 -0.39 4.44 -22.42
C ASP A 170 0.64 5.16 -21.53
N ARG A 171 1.72 5.66 -22.16
CA ARG A 171 2.71 6.49 -21.47
C ARG A 171 2.10 7.73 -20.83
N LYS A 172 1.23 8.44 -21.55
CA LYS A 172 0.53 9.61 -21.02
C LYS A 172 -0.39 9.24 -19.86
N ALA A 173 -1.12 8.14 -19.97
CA ALA A 173 -1.98 7.63 -18.89
C ALA A 173 -1.17 7.30 -17.64
N ALA A 174 -0.03 6.64 -17.77
CA ALA A 174 0.87 6.32 -16.64
C ALA A 174 1.44 7.59 -15.98
N LEU A 175 1.83 8.60 -16.78
CA LEU A 175 2.29 9.90 -16.27
C LEU A 175 1.18 10.63 -15.50
N LEU A 176 -0.06 10.63 -16.00
CA LEU A 176 -1.20 11.24 -15.30
C LEU A 176 -1.51 10.51 -13.99
N SER A 177 -1.41 9.19 -13.97
CA SER A 177 -1.56 8.41 -12.74
C SER A 177 -0.49 8.75 -11.71
N LEU A 178 0.77 8.87 -12.14
CA LEU A 178 1.87 9.27 -11.26
C LEU A 178 1.73 10.71 -10.77
N GLN A 179 1.28 11.63 -11.63
CA GLN A 179 0.97 13.02 -11.28
C GLN A 179 -0.17 13.10 -10.24
N SER A 180 -1.21 12.26 -10.39
CA SER A 180 -2.29 12.17 -9.38
C SER A 180 -1.76 11.76 -8.02
N LEU A 181 -0.84 10.78 -7.96
CA LEU A 181 -0.17 10.40 -6.71
C LEU A 181 0.69 11.53 -6.12
N ASN A 182 1.21 12.43 -6.95
CA ASN A 182 2.00 13.60 -6.53
C ASN A 182 1.14 14.85 -6.23
N GLY A 183 -0.13 14.64 -5.90
CA GLY A 183 -1.04 15.75 -5.56
C GLY A 183 -1.36 16.69 -6.72
N GLY A 184 -1.27 16.22 -7.98
CA GLY A 184 -1.48 17.00 -9.18
C GLY A 184 -0.23 17.73 -9.70
N ASN A 185 0.90 17.70 -8.98
CA ASN A 185 2.14 18.30 -9.42
C ASN A 185 2.78 17.52 -10.55
N ALA A 186 3.24 18.20 -11.58
CA ALA A 186 3.85 17.57 -12.75
C ALA A 186 5.13 16.82 -12.38
N ILE A 187 5.30 15.63 -12.95
CA ILE A 187 6.50 14.80 -12.82
C ILE A 187 7.11 14.62 -14.21
N SER A 188 8.43 14.74 -14.29
CA SER A 188 9.19 14.46 -15.50
C SER A 188 10.06 13.23 -15.30
N LEU A 189 9.78 12.16 -16.06
CA LEU A 189 10.57 10.94 -16.09
C LEU A 189 10.83 10.56 -17.56
N THR A 190 11.99 10.94 -18.07
CA THR A 190 12.35 10.81 -19.48
C THR A 190 13.34 9.69 -19.77
N THR A 191 13.93 9.07 -18.74
CA THR A 191 14.87 7.97 -18.94
C THR A 191 14.17 6.75 -19.56
N ALA A 192 14.89 6.08 -20.46
CA ALA A 192 14.49 4.80 -21.05
C ALA A 192 15.30 3.62 -20.47
N ASP A 193 16.28 3.91 -19.61
CA ASP A 193 17.14 2.90 -19.01
C ASP A 193 16.54 2.43 -17.69
N PHE A 194 16.39 1.12 -17.53
CA PHE A 194 15.95 0.54 -16.27
C PHE A 194 17.00 0.71 -15.16
N PRO A 195 16.60 0.87 -13.89
CA PRO A 195 17.54 1.03 -12.79
C PRO A 195 18.34 -0.26 -12.55
N VAL A 196 19.61 -0.10 -12.18
CA VAL A 196 20.40 -1.24 -11.69
C VAL A 196 19.90 -1.62 -10.30
N VAL A 197 19.49 -2.86 -10.13
CA VAL A 197 18.96 -3.40 -8.87
C VAL A 197 19.91 -4.45 -8.31
N SER A 198 20.09 -4.46 -6.98
CA SER A 198 20.83 -5.50 -6.28
C SER A 198 19.83 -6.45 -5.61
N ILE A 199 19.93 -7.73 -5.94
CA ILE A 199 19.05 -8.76 -5.40
C ILE A 199 19.83 -9.52 -4.32
N PRO A 200 19.23 -9.77 -3.14
CA PRO A 200 19.84 -10.62 -2.13
C PRO A 200 20.15 -12.02 -2.68
N SER A 201 21.37 -12.49 -2.48
CA SER A 201 21.82 -13.78 -3.00
C SER A 201 21.27 -14.98 -2.22
N ASP A 202 20.87 -14.77 -0.95
CA ASP A 202 20.32 -15.80 -0.08
C ASP A 202 18.94 -15.41 0.45
N PHE A 203 17.95 -16.22 0.11
CA PHE A 203 16.57 -16.05 0.57
C PHE A 203 16.45 -16.05 2.09
N LYS A 204 17.18 -16.94 2.78
CA LYS A 204 17.04 -17.11 4.23
C LYS A 204 17.48 -15.86 4.99
N SER A 205 18.61 -15.28 4.60
CA SER A 205 19.14 -14.04 5.19
C SER A 205 18.21 -12.87 4.90
N TRP A 206 17.72 -12.74 3.67
CA TRP A 206 16.77 -11.71 3.30
C TRP A 206 15.42 -11.85 4.02
N TYR A 207 14.90 -13.07 4.15
CA TYR A 207 13.67 -13.32 4.91
C TYR A 207 13.81 -12.89 6.37
N ALA A 208 14.92 -13.19 7.03
CA ALA A 208 15.16 -12.78 8.41
C ALA A 208 15.13 -11.25 8.59
N GLU A 209 15.69 -10.52 7.63
CA GLU A 209 15.60 -9.05 7.59
C GLU A 209 14.16 -8.58 7.34
N ALA A 210 13.49 -9.14 6.34
CA ALA A 210 12.11 -8.79 5.98
C ALA A 210 11.12 -9.07 7.12
N GLU A 211 11.28 -10.19 7.85
CA GLU A 211 10.45 -10.53 9.02
C GLU A 211 10.55 -9.48 10.14
N THR A 212 11.72 -8.89 10.34
CA THR A 212 11.92 -7.87 11.36
C THR A 212 11.43 -6.48 10.94
N LYS A 213 11.53 -6.16 9.65
CA LYS A 213 11.19 -4.86 9.10
C LYS A 213 9.73 -4.74 8.61
N SER A 214 9.02 -5.85 8.41
CA SER A 214 7.65 -5.84 7.87
C SER A 214 6.66 -5.11 8.77
N PRO A 215 6.05 -4.00 8.30
CA PRO A 215 5.00 -3.32 9.03
C PRO A 215 3.74 -4.19 9.20
N ALA A 216 3.42 -5.03 8.21
CA ALA A 216 2.26 -5.91 8.25
C ALA A 216 2.40 -6.98 9.36
N LEU A 217 3.58 -7.58 9.53
CA LEU A 217 3.83 -8.50 10.65
C LEU A 217 3.87 -7.77 12.00
N ALA A 218 4.40 -6.55 12.03
CA ALA A 218 4.39 -5.73 13.23
C ALA A 218 2.96 -5.37 13.64
N TYR A 219 2.10 -5.02 12.68
CA TYR A 219 0.67 -4.79 12.91
C TYR A 219 -0.03 -6.03 13.48
N ALA A 220 0.16 -7.20 12.88
CA ALA A 220 -0.44 -8.45 13.36
C ALA A 220 0.01 -8.81 14.80
N ARG A 221 1.29 -8.60 15.12
CA ARG A 221 1.82 -8.79 16.50
C ARG A 221 1.20 -7.80 17.47
N GLN A 222 1.03 -6.56 17.03
CA GLN A 222 0.43 -5.50 17.85
C GLN A 222 -1.06 -5.74 18.09
N GLU A 223 -1.81 -6.26 17.11
CA GLU A 223 -3.21 -6.70 17.29
C GLU A 223 -3.32 -7.76 18.39
N ALA A 224 -2.41 -8.72 18.43
CA ALA A 224 -2.38 -9.74 19.48
C ALA A 224 -2.05 -9.14 20.87
N GLU A 225 -1.17 -8.14 20.95
CA GLU A 225 -0.87 -7.45 22.20
C GLU A 225 -2.07 -6.62 22.69
N VAL A 226 -2.76 -5.92 21.79
CA VAL A 226 -4.02 -5.23 22.09
C VAL A 226 -5.05 -6.20 22.66
N ALA A 227 -5.23 -7.38 22.06
CA ALA A 227 -6.13 -8.40 22.58
C ALA A 227 -5.71 -8.93 23.97
N ASN A 228 -4.40 -9.04 24.23
CA ASN A 228 -3.90 -9.38 25.59
C ASN A 228 -4.23 -8.29 26.62
N ARG A 229 -4.07 -6.98 26.26
CA ARG A 229 -4.42 -5.86 27.15
C ARG A 229 -5.92 -5.81 27.40
N GLN A 230 -6.74 -6.18 26.42
CA GLN A 230 -8.20 -6.26 26.58
C GLN A 230 -8.60 -7.27 27.66
N VAL A 231 -7.87 -8.37 27.85
CA VAL A 231 -8.11 -9.31 28.95
C VAL A 231 -7.93 -8.62 30.31
N ALA A 232 -6.91 -7.78 30.45
CA ALA A 232 -6.65 -7.05 31.70
C ALA A 232 -7.76 -6.03 32.02
N ILE A 233 -8.23 -5.30 31.00
CA ILE A 233 -9.36 -4.36 31.13
C ILE A 233 -10.62 -5.11 31.52
N THR A 234 -10.93 -6.21 30.84
CA THR A 234 -12.13 -7.02 31.11
C THR A 234 -12.12 -7.60 32.54
N ARG A 235 -10.94 -7.99 33.04
CA ARG A 235 -10.80 -8.39 34.45
C ARG A 235 -11.02 -7.24 35.42
N ALA A 236 -10.44 -6.07 35.13
CA ALA A 236 -10.59 -4.89 35.97
C ALA A 236 -12.05 -4.42 36.01
N ASN A 237 -12.77 -4.49 34.90
CA ASN A 237 -14.21 -4.20 34.82
C ASN A 237 -15.10 -5.19 35.63
N GLY A 238 -14.55 -6.37 35.96
CA GLY A 238 -15.18 -7.36 36.84
C GLY A 238 -14.93 -7.13 38.32
N MET A 239 -14.10 -6.15 38.68
CA MET A 239 -13.89 -5.75 40.07
C MET A 239 -14.98 -4.76 40.53
N PRO A 240 -15.21 -4.65 41.85
CA PRO A 240 -16.15 -3.67 42.37
C PRO A 240 -15.75 -2.26 41.94
N LYS A 241 -16.76 -1.44 41.57
CA LYS A 241 -16.58 0.02 41.41
C LYS A 241 -16.82 0.67 42.77
N LEU A 242 -15.97 1.58 43.16
CA LEU A 242 -16.11 2.38 44.36
C LEU A 242 -16.75 3.73 44.01
N THR A 243 -17.60 4.24 44.87
CA THR A 243 -18.17 5.59 44.79
C THR A 243 -17.94 6.28 46.12
N ALA A 244 -17.45 7.49 46.08
CA ALA A 244 -17.36 8.36 47.27
C ALA A 244 -18.15 9.63 46.97
N GLY A 245 -18.91 10.09 47.94
CA GLY A 245 -19.77 11.25 47.76
C GLY A 245 -19.91 12.06 49.03
N PHE A 246 -20.50 13.23 48.85
CA PHE A 246 -20.97 14.08 49.93
C PHE A 246 -22.46 14.35 49.72
N THR A 247 -23.26 14.16 50.74
CA THR A 247 -24.72 14.39 50.72
C THR A 247 -25.12 15.42 51.75
N GLY A 248 -26.01 16.33 51.36
CA GLY A 248 -26.66 17.31 52.25
C GLY A 248 -28.17 17.19 52.14
N GLU A 249 -28.81 17.13 53.27
CA GLU A 249 -30.25 17.05 53.42
C GLU A 249 -30.79 18.23 54.30
N TYR A 250 -31.80 18.90 53.76
CA TYR A 250 -32.40 20.06 54.39
C TYR A 250 -33.90 19.81 54.61
N ILE A 251 -34.33 19.79 55.85
CA ILE A 251 -35.75 19.60 56.27
C ILE A 251 -36.09 20.60 57.37
N ASN A 252 -37.12 21.45 57.17
CA ASN A 252 -37.69 22.30 58.17
C ASN A 252 -36.67 23.04 59.09
N ASP A 253 -35.67 23.70 58.49
CA ASP A 253 -34.58 24.40 59.17
C ASP A 253 -33.50 23.49 59.80
N GLU A 254 -33.61 22.18 59.70
CA GLU A 254 -32.57 21.22 60.07
C GLU A 254 -31.68 20.84 58.87
N ASN A 255 -30.38 20.86 59.14
CA ASN A 255 -29.39 20.48 58.11
C ASN A 255 -28.64 19.23 58.55
N LEU A 256 -28.70 18.20 57.70
CA LEU A 256 -27.87 16.99 57.82
C LEU A 256 -26.91 16.92 56.68
N SER A 257 -25.63 16.72 56.94
CA SER A 257 -24.61 16.54 55.92
C SER A 257 -23.63 15.45 56.32
N GLY A 258 -23.13 14.72 55.32
CA GLY A 258 -22.23 13.61 55.56
C GLY A 258 -21.54 13.09 54.32
N PHE A 259 -20.60 12.19 54.51
CA PHE A 259 -19.96 11.49 53.44
C PHE A 259 -20.69 10.17 53.14
N SER A 260 -20.85 9.87 51.84
CA SER A 260 -21.37 8.59 51.38
C SER A 260 -20.23 7.79 50.72
N VAL A 261 -20.20 6.49 51.01
CA VAL A 261 -19.30 5.55 50.33
C VAL A 261 -20.16 4.40 49.81
N GLY A 262 -20.12 4.20 48.53
CA GLY A 262 -20.86 3.15 47.85
C GLY A 262 -19.91 2.16 47.12
N MET A 263 -20.41 0.96 46.84
CA MET A 263 -19.70 -0.05 46.09
C MET A 263 -20.68 -0.78 45.18
N THR A 264 -20.40 -0.81 43.88
CA THR A 264 -21.15 -1.63 42.91
C THR A 264 -20.41 -2.94 42.67
N ILE A 265 -21.03 -4.08 43.02
CA ILE A 265 -20.44 -5.40 42.86
C ILE A 265 -21.04 -6.06 41.59
N PRO A 266 -20.26 -6.31 40.56
CA PRO A 266 -20.75 -6.89 39.29
C PRO A 266 -20.95 -8.40 39.42
N LEU A 267 -22.09 -8.86 39.94
CA LEU A 267 -22.38 -10.27 40.19
C LEU A 267 -22.64 -11.05 38.87
N TRP A 268 -23.31 -10.42 37.90
CA TRP A 268 -23.76 -11.06 36.66
C TRP A 268 -23.21 -10.41 35.38
N SER A 269 -22.94 -9.12 35.41
CA SER A 269 -22.61 -8.30 34.24
C SER A 269 -21.30 -8.70 33.56
N ASN A 270 -20.38 -9.37 34.28
CA ASN A 270 -19.09 -9.82 33.78
C ASN A 270 -19.01 -11.34 33.49
N LYS A 271 -20.16 -12.05 33.60
CA LYS A 271 -20.19 -13.50 33.32
C LYS A 271 -19.70 -13.78 31.92
N ASN A 272 -18.76 -14.72 31.77
CA ASN A 272 -18.11 -15.13 30.53
C ASN A 272 -17.25 -14.06 29.80
N LYS A 273 -17.31 -12.76 30.11
CA LYS A 273 -16.56 -11.73 29.41
C LYS A 273 -15.03 -11.96 29.46
N VAL A 274 -14.50 -12.34 30.63
CA VAL A 274 -13.08 -12.67 30.77
C VAL A 274 -12.71 -13.94 29.99
N LYS A 275 -13.62 -14.93 29.94
CA LYS A 275 -13.40 -16.16 29.17
C LYS A 275 -13.38 -15.84 27.67
N GLN A 276 -14.30 -15.00 27.20
CA GLN A 276 -14.33 -14.50 25.84
C GLN A 276 -13.04 -13.74 25.48
N ALA A 277 -12.66 -12.73 26.25
CA ALA A 277 -11.46 -11.95 25.98
C ALA A 277 -10.17 -12.83 25.93
N LYS A 278 -10.08 -13.85 26.81
CA LYS A 278 -8.98 -14.83 26.74
C LYS A 278 -9.00 -15.64 25.45
N ALA A 279 -10.18 -16.10 25.01
CA ALA A 279 -10.32 -16.83 23.76
C ALA A 279 -9.94 -15.96 22.54
N GLU A 280 -10.35 -14.69 22.55
CA GLU A 280 -9.98 -13.69 21.53
C GLU A 280 -8.45 -13.45 21.49
N ALA A 281 -7.81 -13.36 22.67
CA ALA A 281 -6.34 -13.24 22.73
C ALA A 281 -5.61 -14.48 22.22
N VAL A 282 -6.15 -15.70 22.45
CA VAL A 282 -5.62 -16.94 21.88
C VAL A 282 -5.81 -16.96 20.37
N ALA A 283 -6.98 -16.55 19.88
CA ALA A 283 -7.26 -16.45 18.44
C ALA A 283 -6.34 -15.43 17.76
N ALA A 284 -6.10 -14.26 18.36
CA ALA A 284 -5.17 -13.26 17.85
C ALA A 284 -3.73 -13.79 17.76
N LYS A 285 -3.26 -14.58 18.74
CA LYS A 285 -1.95 -15.25 18.66
C LYS A 285 -1.87 -16.29 17.54
N ALA A 286 -2.96 -17.02 17.30
CA ALA A 286 -3.02 -17.97 16.18
C ALA A 286 -2.97 -17.23 14.84
N LYS A 287 -3.64 -16.07 14.70
CA LYS A 287 -3.53 -15.20 13.53
C LYS A 287 -2.10 -14.72 13.27
N VAL A 288 -1.33 -14.38 14.31
CA VAL A 288 0.10 -14.03 14.14
C VAL A 288 0.90 -15.19 13.55
N ALA A 289 0.66 -16.40 14.01
CA ALA A 289 1.35 -17.57 13.48
C ALA A 289 0.99 -17.84 12.02
N ASP A 290 -0.30 -17.71 11.68
CA ASP A 290 -0.79 -17.82 10.31
C ASP A 290 -0.22 -16.69 9.41
N ALA A 291 -0.28 -15.45 9.86
CA ALA A 291 0.29 -14.31 9.12
C ALA A 291 1.80 -14.49 8.86
N LYS A 292 2.56 -15.00 9.83
CA LYS A 292 3.98 -15.31 9.65
C LYS A 292 4.20 -16.41 8.62
N LEU A 293 3.38 -17.46 8.62
CA LEU A 293 3.46 -18.56 7.66
C LEU A 293 3.13 -18.07 6.23
N GLN A 294 2.04 -17.33 6.08
CA GLN A 294 1.65 -16.74 4.79
C GLN A 294 2.72 -15.76 4.28
N PHE A 295 3.26 -14.93 5.16
CA PHE A 295 4.35 -14.01 4.82
C PHE A 295 5.58 -14.75 4.31
N TYR A 296 5.99 -15.85 4.96
CA TYR A 296 7.11 -16.66 4.50
C TYR A 296 6.91 -17.19 3.08
N TYR A 297 5.76 -17.84 2.82
CA TYR A 297 5.49 -18.42 1.50
C TYR A 297 5.25 -17.36 0.43
N ASN A 298 4.66 -16.23 0.77
CA ASN A 298 4.53 -15.10 -0.16
C ASN A 298 5.91 -14.57 -0.56
N LEU A 299 6.82 -14.38 0.39
CA LEU A 299 8.18 -13.93 0.10
C LEU A 299 8.97 -14.95 -0.70
N GLN A 300 8.82 -16.24 -0.39
CA GLN A 300 9.46 -17.31 -1.15
C GLN A 300 8.96 -17.33 -2.59
N SER A 301 7.66 -17.16 -2.81
CA SER A 301 7.05 -17.06 -4.14
C SER A 301 7.58 -15.85 -4.91
N LEU A 302 7.65 -14.67 -4.28
CA LEU A 302 8.19 -13.45 -4.89
C LEU A 302 9.67 -13.61 -5.26
N TYR A 303 10.47 -14.22 -4.39
CA TYR A 303 11.89 -14.48 -4.63
C TYR A 303 12.10 -15.43 -5.81
N GLN A 304 11.31 -16.49 -5.91
CA GLN A 304 11.37 -17.42 -7.05
C GLN A 304 10.85 -16.77 -8.33
N ARG A 305 9.75 -16.00 -8.24
CA ARG A 305 9.17 -15.31 -9.39
C ARG A 305 10.13 -14.31 -10.02
N GLN A 306 10.79 -13.48 -9.19
CA GLN A 306 11.77 -12.53 -9.72
C GLN A 306 12.95 -13.25 -10.39
N ALA A 307 13.43 -14.41 -9.85
CA ALA A 307 14.51 -15.18 -10.46
C ALA A 307 14.10 -15.71 -11.84
N GLY A 308 12.93 -16.34 -11.95
CA GLY A 308 12.42 -16.82 -13.24
C GLY A 308 12.19 -15.70 -14.26
N LEU A 309 11.66 -14.54 -13.83
CA LEU A 309 11.49 -13.38 -14.71
C LEU A 309 12.84 -12.80 -15.17
N HIS A 310 13.86 -12.84 -14.31
CA HIS A 310 15.22 -12.45 -14.69
C HIS A 310 15.80 -13.35 -15.78
N GLU A 311 15.68 -14.67 -15.62
CA GLU A 311 16.13 -15.64 -16.62
C GLU A 311 15.45 -15.43 -17.97
N VAL A 312 14.14 -15.15 -17.99
CA VAL A 312 13.38 -14.84 -19.19
C VAL A 312 13.88 -13.55 -19.84
N ALA A 313 14.06 -12.48 -19.06
CA ALA A 313 14.55 -11.19 -19.55
C ALA A 313 15.96 -11.33 -20.14
N GLU A 314 16.84 -12.10 -19.49
CA GLU A 314 18.21 -12.33 -19.95
C GLU A 314 18.25 -13.20 -21.23
N ALA A 315 17.40 -14.22 -21.34
CA ALA A 315 17.28 -15.03 -22.55
C ALA A 315 16.86 -14.18 -23.77
N TYR A 316 15.89 -13.28 -23.58
CA TYR A 316 15.53 -12.32 -24.64
C TYR A 316 16.66 -11.34 -24.95
N ASN A 317 17.34 -10.81 -23.94
CA ASN A 317 18.47 -9.89 -24.10
C ASN A 317 19.59 -10.54 -24.94
N GLN A 318 19.98 -11.77 -24.62
CA GLN A 318 20.98 -12.52 -25.37
C GLN A 318 20.53 -12.73 -26.82
N THR A 319 19.28 -13.13 -27.03
CA THR A 319 18.74 -13.36 -28.39
C THR A 319 18.75 -12.08 -29.22
N VAL A 320 18.27 -10.96 -28.68
CA VAL A 320 18.24 -9.66 -29.38
C VAL A 320 19.65 -9.18 -29.75
N ASN A 321 20.61 -9.36 -28.84
CA ASN A 321 22.00 -8.92 -29.07
C ASN A 321 22.76 -9.79 -30.05
N THR A 322 22.53 -11.10 -30.05
CA THR A 322 23.21 -12.04 -30.97
C THR A 322 22.56 -12.09 -32.34
N SER A 323 21.27 -11.79 -32.47
CA SER A 323 20.49 -11.92 -33.72
C SER A 323 20.19 -10.58 -34.38
N ASN A 324 20.99 -9.54 -34.14
CA ASN A 324 20.82 -8.24 -34.78
C ASN A 324 21.27 -8.27 -36.24
N ASN A 325 20.44 -8.88 -37.08
CA ASN A 325 20.70 -9.03 -38.52
C ASN A 325 20.24 -7.83 -39.38
N MET A 326 19.76 -6.74 -38.76
CA MET A 326 19.16 -5.60 -39.47
C MET A 326 20.01 -5.02 -40.59
N PRO A 327 21.33 -4.78 -40.41
CA PRO A 327 22.17 -4.29 -41.52
C PRO A 327 22.30 -5.30 -42.66
N LEU A 328 22.34 -6.60 -42.33
CA LEU A 328 22.45 -7.68 -43.32
C LEU A 328 21.16 -7.85 -44.12
N LEU A 329 19.99 -7.79 -43.40
CA LEU A 329 18.68 -7.86 -44.07
C LEU A 329 18.46 -6.70 -45.05
N LYS A 330 18.86 -5.48 -44.63
CA LYS A 330 18.77 -4.31 -45.52
C LYS A 330 19.66 -4.51 -46.77
N LYS A 331 20.90 -4.93 -46.58
CA LYS A 331 21.81 -5.21 -47.70
C LYS A 331 21.26 -6.29 -48.64
N ALA A 332 20.75 -7.38 -48.07
CA ALA A 332 20.16 -8.48 -48.88
C ALA A 332 18.93 -8.02 -49.68
N LEU A 333 18.11 -7.12 -49.09
CA LEU A 333 16.98 -6.52 -49.81
C LEU A 333 17.47 -5.61 -50.97
N ASP A 334 18.45 -4.75 -50.70
CA ASP A 334 19.00 -3.80 -51.68
C ASP A 334 19.69 -4.54 -52.86
N GLU A 335 20.31 -5.70 -52.61
CA GLU A 335 20.94 -6.57 -53.63
C GLU A 335 19.93 -7.52 -54.32
N GLY A 336 18.65 -7.49 -53.89
CA GLY A 336 17.60 -8.37 -54.45
C GLY A 336 17.72 -9.85 -54.03
N ALA A 337 18.57 -10.16 -53.04
CA ALA A 337 18.77 -11.52 -52.53
C ALA A 337 17.58 -12.07 -51.74
N ILE A 338 16.75 -11.20 -51.18
CA ILE A 338 15.51 -11.56 -50.47
C ILE A 338 14.34 -10.73 -51.00
N SER A 339 13.13 -11.29 -50.87
CA SER A 339 11.91 -10.58 -51.28
C SER A 339 11.53 -9.51 -50.18
N VAL A 340 10.77 -8.50 -50.63
CA VAL A 340 10.21 -7.48 -49.71
C VAL A 340 9.40 -8.12 -48.59
N THR A 341 8.62 -9.16 -48.91
CA THR A 341 7.80 -9.88 -47.94
C THR A 341 8.66 -10.59 -46.88
N ALA A 342 9.74 -11.27 -47.30
CA ALA A 342 10.69 -11.91 -46.41
C ALA A 342 11.36 -10.86 -45.48
N TYR A 343 11.83 -9.75 -46.06
CA TYR A 343 12.41 -8.65 -45.29
C TYR A 343 11.46 -8.10 -44.24
N ILE A 344 10.19 -7.82 -44.55
CA ILE A 344 9.20 -7.29 -43.60
C ILE A 344 8.90 -8.34 -42.52
N THR A 345 8.87 -9.62 -42.85
CA THR A 345 8.64 -10.70 -41.87
C THR A 345 9.78 -10.78 -40.87
N ASP A 346 11.02 -10.75 -41.29
CA ASP A 346 12.19 -10.78 -40.42
C ASP A 346 12.31 -9.50 -39.57
N LEU A 347 12.05 -8.35 -40.19
CA LEU A 347 12.00 -7.06 -39.51
C LEU A 347 10.97 -7.08 -38.37
N ARG A 348 9.76 -7.56 -38.65
CA ARG A 348 8.69 -7.67 -37.65
C ARG A 348 9.10 -8.60 -36.52
N THR A 349 9.63 -9.78 -36.83
CA THR A 349 10.12 -10.75 -35.83
C THR A 349 11.17 -10.12 -34.90
N TYR A 350 12.13 -9.38 -35.47
CA TYR A 350 13.15 -8.69 -34.68
C TYR A 350 12.54 -7.64 -33.70
N TYR A 351 11.61 -6.80 -34.17
CA TYR A 351 10.98 -5.79 -33.33
C TYR A 351 10.03 -6.38 -32.29
N GLU A 352 9.37 -7.50 -32.60
CA GLU A 352 8.55 -8.26 -31.64
C GLU A 352 9.43 -8.86 -30.54
N LEU A 353 10.57 -9.48 -30.88
CA LEU A 353 11.53 -9.98 -29.87
C LEU A 353 12.06 -8.85 -28.97
N LYS A 354 12.36 -7.70 -29.56
CA LYS A 354 12.82 -6.53 -28.79
C LYS A 354 11.73 -5.98 -27.89
N ALA A 355 10.48 -5.98 -28.31
CA ALA A 355 9.35 -5.60 -27.49
C ALA A 355 9.12 -6.59 -26.34
N GLN A 356 9.25 -7.90 -26.60
CA GLN A 356 9.15 -8.96 -25.58
C GLN A 356 10.29 -8.86 -24.56
N HIS A 357 11.51 -8.54 -24.99
CA HIS A 357 12.63 -8.27 -24.08
C HIS A 357 12.32 -7.10 -23.14
N LEU A 358 11.83 -5.98 -23.66
CA LEU A 358 11.47 -4.81 -22.85
C LEU A 358 10.33 -5.13 -21.86
N ASP A 359 9.32 -5.90 -22.28
CA ASP A 359 8.21 -6.31 -21.42
C ASP A 359 8.65 -7.28 -20.32
N ALA A 360 9.51 -8.26 -20.66
CA ALA A 360 10.10 -9.17 -19.68
C ALA A 360 10.96 -8.42 -18.66
N THR A 361 11.76 -7.46 -19.12
CA THR A 361 12.58 -6.59 -18.25
C THR A 361 11.69 -5.74 -17.31
N ARG A 362 10.61 -5.14 -17.83
CA ARG A 362 9.61 -4.43 -17.02
C ARG A 362 9.03 -5.32 -15.95
N SER A 363 8.59 -6.52 -16.34
CA SER A 363 7.96 -7.49 -15.44
C SER A 363 8.91 -7.92 -14.31
N TRP A 364 10.17 -8.17 -14.66
CA TRP A 364 11.22 -8.45 -13.67
C TRP A 364 11.43 -7.30 -12.70
N HIS A 365 11.58 -6.06 -13.19
CA HIS A 365 11.77 -4.89 -12.33
C HIS A 365 10.57 -4.64 -11.40
N LYS A 366 9.35 -4.89 -11.86
CA LYS A 366 8.14 -4.80 -11.02
C LYS A 366 8.15 -5.86 -9.92
N ALA A 367 8.54 -7.10 -10.22
CA ALA A 367 8.67 -8.16 -9.22
C ALA A 367 9.77 -7.85 -8.18
N VAL A 368 10.90 -7.28 -8.62
CA VAL A 368 11.96 -6.82 -7.71
C VAL A 368 11.47 -5.66 -6.85
N ALA A 369 10.74 -4.71 -7.42
CA ALA A 369 10.17 -3.59 -6.66
C ALA A 369 9.21 -4.06 -5.57
N GLU A 370 8.34 -5.05 -5.88
CA GLU A 370 7.43 -5.68 -4.93
C GLU A 370 8.21 -6.40 -3.82
N MET A 371 9.21 -7.19 -4.17
CA MET A 371 10.08 -7.88 -3.22
C MET A 371 10.81 -6.90 -2.29
N MET A 372 11.42 -5.85 -2.84
CA MET A 372 12.23 -4.90 -2.08
C MET A 372 11.40 -3.92 -1.27
N SER A 373 10.12 -3.68 -1.64
CA SER A 373 9.24 -2.78 -0.90
C SER A 373 9.06 -3.20 0.56
N ILE A 374 9.17 -4.49 0.86
CA ILE A 374 8.99 -5.08 2.20
C ILE A 374 10.07 -4.64 3.17
N THR A 375 11.28 -4.37 2.69
CA THR A 375 12.43 -3.94 3.50
C THR A 375 12.67 -2.42 3.44
N MET A 376 11.95 -1.69 2.58
CA MET A 376 12.02 -0.23 2.49
C MET A 376 11.26 0.40 3.66
N GLN A 377 11.94 1.20 4.45
CA GLN A 377 11.36 1.99 5.56
C GLN A 377 11.02 3.40 5.13
#